data_d9669e615951c7491189439ceb4f25eb
#
_entry.id   d9669e615951c7491189439ceb4f25eb
#
_cell.length_a   1.000
_cell.length_b   1.000
_cell.length_c   1.000
_cell.angle_alpha   90.00
_cell.angle_beta   90.00
_cell.angle_gamma   90.00
#
_symmetry.space_group_name_H-M   'P 1'
#
loop_
_entity.id
_entity.type
_entity.pdbx_description
1 polymer ?
#
loop_
_entity_poly.entity_id
_entity_poly.type
_entity_poly.pdbx_seq_one_letter_code
_entity_poly.pdbx_strand_id
1 'polypeptide(L)'
;MTDKTKLVAIARTDDMSALEALKLLRFRRYNTARSQLRVTSVWSAWCARHGLPPFPVTAVDVERYINGLNGSVKMATISHFIACLSSVNSSLGFPDFRNVLIKALVQVWRAGENEKKIVTGQALPFLISDLNILRRSLHKSDDLRDIRDLAMIWVGFETLLRNVEIRRIKTGDLKWQNDTSCYLLDVMRTKTSLSSNLA
;
A
#
# COMPACT_ATOMS: atom_id res chain seq x y z
N MET A 1 8.03 16.75 10.15
CA MET A 1 6.59 17.11 10.15
C MET A 1 5.78 15.82 10.12
N THR A 2 4.85 15.62 11.06
CA THR A 2 4.03 14.40 11.11
C THR A 2 3.00 14.38 9.98
N ASP A 3 2.54 13.18 9.57
CA ASP A 3 1.52 13.07 8.51
C ASP A 3 0.21 13.81 8.87
N LYS A 4 -0.11 13.89 10.17
CA LYS A 4 -1.23 14.71 10.67
C LYS A 4 -1.05 16.20 10.40
N THR A 5 0.15 16.73 10.61
CA THR A 5 0.46 18.15 10.39
C THR A 5 0.34 18.52 8.90
N LYS A 6 0.75 17.61 8.01
CA LYS A 6 0.62 17.79 6.55
C LYS A 6 -0.85 17.84 6.11
N LEU A 7 -1.71 16.95 6.63
CA LEU A 7 -3.14 16.94 6.31
C LEU A 7 -3.84 18.19 6.83
N VAL A 8 -3.49 18.65 8.05
CA VAL A 8 -4.02 19.90 8.59
C VAL A 8 -3.57 21.10 7.75
N ALA A 9 -2.33 21.09 7.25
CA ALA A 9 -1.85 22.14 6.36
C ALA A 9 -2.62 22.16 5.03
N ILE A 10 -2.85 20.99 4.41
CA ILE A 10 -3.66 20.85 3.20
C ILE A 10 -5.10 21.31 3.47
N ALA A 11 -5.71 20.86 4.57
CA ALA A 11 -7.05 21.24 4.96
C ALA A 11 -7.22 22.76 5.12
N ARG A 12 -6.23 23.44 5.70
CA ARG A 12 -6.26 24.90 5.86
C ARG A 12 -6.14 25.65 4.54
N THR A 13 -5.39 25.10 3.58
CA THR A 13 -5.24 25.71 2.25
C THR A 13 -6.56 25.61 1.45
N ASP A 14 -7.39 24.61 1.74
CA ASP A 14 -8.56 24.23 0.94
C ASP A 14 -9.90 24.47 1.67
N ASP A 15 -9.95 25.37 2.64
CA ASP A 15 -11.13 25.67 3.50
C ASP A 15 -11.67 24.43 4.26
N MET A 16 -10.92 23.33 4.25
CA MET A 16 -11.28 22.13 4.99
C MET A 16 -10.97 22.29 6.47
N SER A 17 -11.92 22.03 7.34
CA SER A 17 -11.68 22.16 8.79
C SER A 17 -10.63 21.17 9.27
N ALA A 18 -9.76 21.60 10.20
CA ALA A 18 -8.76 20.74 10.82
C ALA A 18 -9.41 19.50 11.49
N LEU A 19 -10.68 19.64 11.93
CA LEU A 19 -11.46 18.57 12.51
C LEU A 19 -11.82 17.49 11.49
N GLU A 20 -12.18 17.87 10.25
CA GLU A 20 -12.47 16.92 9.17
C GLU A 20 -11.22 16.18 8.71
N ALA A 21 -10.09 16.88 8.60
CA ALA A 21 -8.80 16.26 8.33
C ALA A 21 -8.41 15.22 9.40
N LEU A 22 -8.70 15.51 10.67
CA LEU A 22 -8.48 14.58 11.76
C LEU A 22 -9.45 13.40 11.75
N LYS A 23 -10.71 13.59 11.34
CA LYS A 23 -11.68 12.49 11.15
C LYS A 23 -11.19 11.51 10.07
N LEU A 24 -10.64 12.00 8.96
CA LEU A 24 -10.06 11.16 7.92
C LEU A 24 -8.95 10.24 8.43
N LEU A 25 -8.14 10.70 9.39
CA LEU A 25 -7.04 9.93 9.97
C LEU A 25 -7.47 8.95 11.06
N ARG A 26 -8.52 9.26 11.80
CA ARG A 26 -8.90 8.51 13.01
C ARG A 26 -9.41 7.11 12.71
N PHE A 27 -10.12 6.90 11.59
CA PHE A 27 -10.80 5.65 11.26
C PHE A 27 -10.03 4.80 10.25
N ARG A 28 -8.84 5.20 9.80
CA ARG A 28 -8.10 4.48 8.77
C ARG A 28 -6.83 3.85 9.28
N ARG A 29 -6.52 2.66 8.75
CA ARG A 29 -5.22 2.03 9.00
C ARG A 29 -4.11 2.97 8.53
N TYR A 30 -3.03 3.05 9.28
CA TYR A 30 -1.89 3.93 9.01
C TYR A 30 -1.43 3.94 7.55
N ASN A 31 -1.25 2.76 6.95
CA ASN A 31 -0.80 2.65 5.56
C ASN A 31 -1.83 3.21 4.56
N THR A 32 -3.12 3.04 4.83
CA THR A 32 -4.18 3.61 4.00
C THR A 32 -4.18 5.13 4.11
N ALA A 33 -4.11 5.67 5.32
CA ALA A 33 -4.04 7.11 5.56
C ALA A 33 -2.79 7.73 4.90
N ARG A 34 -1.64 7.08 5.02
CA ARG A 34 -0.39 7.52 4.37
C ARG A 34 -0.49 7.55 2.86
N SER A 35 -1.10 6.51 2.26
CA SER A 35 -1.30 6.44 0.81
C SER A 35 -2.22 7.55 0.32
N GLN A 36 -3.33 7.78 1.02
CA GLN A 36 -4.29 8.84 0.69
C GLN A 36 -3.68 10.22 0.83
N LEU A 37 -2.91 10.46 1.90
CA LEU A 37 -2.19 11.71 2.08
C LEU A 37 -1.22 11.99 0.93
N ARG A 38 -0.46 10.96 0.51
CA ARG A 38 0.46 11.10 -0.64
C ARG A 38 -0.28 11.48 -1.92
N VAL A 39 -1.38 10.79 -2.21
CA VAL A 39 -2.21 11.05 -3.40
C VAL A 39 -2.80 12.46 -3.34
N THR A 40 -3.36 12.85 -2.19
CA THR A 40 -3.94 14.19 -2.00
C THR A 40 -2.89 15.29 -2.17
N SER A 41 -1.68 15.10 -1.62
CA SER A 41 -0.59 16.08 -1.77
C SER A 41 -0.17 16.26 -3.23
N VAL A 42 -0.07 15.16 -3.99
CA VAL A 42 0.25 15.23 -5.43
C VAL A 42 -0.87 15.92 -6.20
N TRP A 43 -2.11 15.59 -5.89
CA TRP A 43 -3.29 16.18 -6.50
C TRP A 43 -3.38 17.69 -6.23
N SER A 44 -3.29 18.10 -4.97
CA SER A 44 -3.34 19.53 -4.59
C SER A 44 -2.21 20.34 -5.24
N ALA A 45 -1.00 19.77 -5.32
CA ALA A 45 0.11 20.43 -6.00
C ALA A 45 -0.12 20.59 -7.51
N TRP A 46 -0.79 19.65 -8.15
CA TRP A 46 -1.18 19.76 -9.55
C TRP A 46 -2.28 20.81 -9.73
N CYS A 47 -3.33 20.78 -8.91
CA CYS A 47 -4.41 21.77 -8.93
C CYS A 47 -3.88 23.19 -8.75
N ALA A 48 -3.00 23.41 -7.77
CA ALA A 48 -2.40 24.71 -7.53
C ALA A 48 -1.65 25.26 -8.76
N ARG A 49 -0.92 24.40 -9.48
CA ARG A 49 -0.23 24.80 -10.72
C ARG A 49 -1.17 25.19 -11.86
N HIS A 50 -2.42 24.71 -11.81
CA HIS A 50 -3.44 24.99 -12.85
C HIS A 50 -4.50 25.97 -12.40
N GLY A 51 -4.35 26.58 -11.21
CA GLY A 51 -5.32 27.53 -10.66
C GLY A 51 -6.69 26.90 -10.34
N LEU A 52 -6.70 25.60 -10.02
CA LEU A 52 -7.90 24.84 -9.73
C LEU A 52 -8.04 24.56 -8.23
N PRO A 53 -9.26 24.53 -7.68
CA PRO A 53 -9.48 24.04 -6.33
C PRO A 53 -9.26 22.52 -6.30
N PRO A 54 -8.59 21.97 -5.28
CA PRO A 54 -8.35 20.52 -5.19
C PRO A 54 -9.61 19.72 -4.85
N PHE A 55 -10.63 20.35 -4.27
CA PHE A 55 -11.93 19.76 -3.94
C PHE A 55 -13.07 20.76 -4.21
N PRO A 56 -14.26 20.31 -4.64
CA PRO A 56 -14.58 18.93 -5.01
C PRO A 56 -13.80 18.45 -6.24
N VAL A 57 -13.44 17.15 -6.24
CA VAL A 57 -12.77 16.55 -7.40
C VAL A 57 -13.78 16.34 -8.52
N THR A 58 -13.46 16.82 -9.72
CA THR A 58 -14.28 16.60 -10.92
C THR A 58 -13.69 15.54 -11.83
N ALA A 59 -14.54 14.84 -12.59
CA ALA A 59 -14.10 13.85 -13.57
C ALA A 59 -13.21 14.48 -14.66
N VAL A 60 -13.54 15.70 -15.09
CA VAL A 60 -12.81 16.44 -16.12
C VAL A 60 -11.38 16.76 -15.67
N ASP A 61 -11.22 17.21 -14.43
CA ASP A 61 -9.89 17.53 -13.91
C ASP A 61 -9.03 16.28 -13.72
N VAL A 62 -9.65 15.16 -13.28
CA VAL A 62 -8.96 13.88 -13.18
C VAL A 62 -8.53 13.37 -14.56
N GLU A 63 -9.38 13.48 -15.56
CA GLU A 63 -9.05 13.13 -16.95
C GLU A 63 -7.87 13.98 -17.45
N ARG A 64 -7.92 15.30 -17.26
CA ARG A 64 -6.83 16.22 -17.64
C ARG A 64 -5.53 15.86 -16.94
N TYR A 65 -5.58 15.55 -15.66
CA TYR A 65 -4.42 15.10 -14.89
C TYR A 65 -3.82 13.82 -15.46
N ILE A 66 -4.65 12.79 -15.69
CA ILE A 66 -4.21 11.49 -16.20
C ILE A 66 -3.63 11.63 -17.61
N ASN A 67 -4.27 12.36 -18.50
CA ASN A 67 -3.78 12.62 -19.85
C ASN A 67 -2.43 13.36 -19.83
N GLY A 68 -2.22 14.25 -18.87
CA GLY A 68 -0.95 14.92 -18.66
C GLY A 68 0.20 14.03 -18.21
N LEU A 69 -0.08 12.84 -17.66
CA LEU A 69 0.95 11.84 -17.32
C LEU A 69 1.58 11.15 -18.55
N ASN A 70 0.93 11.26 -19.70
CA ASN A 70 1.47 10.91 -21.02
C ASN A 70 2.10 9.50 -21.09
N GLY A 71 1.48 8.50 -20.46
CA GLY A 71 1.96 7.11 -20.47
C GLY A 71 3.17 6.82 -19.58
N SER A 72 3.64 7.81 -18.82
CA SER A 72 4.81 7.65 -17.92
C SER A 72 4.53 6.78 -16.67
N VAL A 73 3.26 6.50 -16.40
CA VAL A 73 2.82 5.82 -15.16
C VAL A 73 2.03 4.57 -15.50
N LYS A 74 2.29 3.47 -14.78
CA LYS A 74 1.57 2.20 -14.95
C LYS A 74 0.09 2.33 -14.58
N MET A 75 -0.77 1.62 -15.30
CA MET A 75 -2.22 1.60 -15.08
C MET A 75 -2.60 1.24 -13.63
N ALA A 76 -1.90 0.30 -13.02
CA ALA A 76 -2.12 -0.06 -11.61
C ALA A 76 -1.94 1.15 -10.67
N THR A 77 -0.97 2.03 -10.94
CA THR A 77 -0.72 3.25 -10.17
C THR A 77 -1.85 4.26 -10.38
N ILE A 78 -2.32 4.42 -11.61
CA ILE A 78 -3.45 5.31 -11.94
C ILE A 78 -4.73 4.83 -11.26
N SER A 79 -5.04 3.54 -11.34
CA SER A 79 -6.20 2.94 -10.67
C SER A 79 -6.15 3.15 -9.15
N HIS A 80 -4.97 2.99 -8.54
CA HIS A 80 -4.76 3.25 -7.13
C HIS A 80 -4.95 4.74 -6.78
N PHE A 81 -4.41 5.64 -7.62
CA PHE A 81 -4.57 7.07 -7.47
C PHE A 81 -6.04 7.47 -7.48
N ILE A 82 -6.82 7.05 -8.49
CA ILE A 82 -8.25 7.32 -8.61
C ILE A 82 -9.01 6.78 -7.39
N ALA A 83 -8.73 5.56 -6.95
CA ALA A 83 -9.39 4.95 -5.79
C ALA A 83 -9.12 5.73 -4.49
N CYS A 84 -7.87 6.15 -4.26
CA CYS A 84 -7.50 6.96 -3.11
C CYS A 84 -8.17 8.33 -3.15
N LEU A 85 -8.12 9.01 -4.29
CA LEU A 85 -8.69 10.35 -4.46
C LEU A 85 -10.22 10.33 -4.29
N SER A 86 -10.91 9.35 -4.90
CA SER A 86 -12.36 9.14 -4.72
C SER A 86 -12.72 8.90 -3.25
N SER A 87 -11.91 8.08 -2.57
CA SER A 87 -12.13 7.79 -1.15
C SER A 87 -11.96 9.04 -0.26
N VAL A 88 -11.01 9.91 -0.58
CA VAL A 88 -10.84 11.20 0.13
C VAL A 88 -11.99 12.13 -0.19
N ASN A 89 -12.34 12.32 -1.47
CA ASN A 89 -13.44 13.17 -1.93
C ASN A 89 -14.76 12.78 -1.24
N SER A 90 -15.11 11.50 -1.22
CA SER A 90 -16.33 11.00 -0.54
C SER A 90 -16.27 11.18 0.98
N SER A 91 -15.09 11.09 1.59
CA SER A 91 -14.93 11.32 3.03
C SER A 91 -15.11 12.78 3.43
N LEU A 92 -14.95 13.69 2.48
CA LEU A 92 -15.22 15.14 2.63
C LEU A 92 -16.69 15.49 2.36
N GLY A 93 -17.54 14.50 2.02
CA GLY A 93 -18.95 14.70 1.74
C GLY A 93 -19.25 15.04 0.29
N PHE A 94 -18.27 15.03 -0.61
CA PHE A 94 -18.49 15.30 -2.02
C PHE A 94 -18.93 14.05 -2.79
N PRO A 95 -19.70 14.22 -3.89
CA PRO A 95 -20.16 13.11 -4.71
C PRO A 95 -18.98 12.37 -5.36
N ASP A 96 -19.17 11.08 -5.66
CA ASP A 96 -18.16 10.30 -6.35
C ASP A 96 -18.00 10.77 -7.81
N PHE A 97 -16.79 11.18 -8.17
CA PHE A 97 -16.47 11.64 -9.52
C PHE A 97 -16.23 10.49 -10.52
N ARG A 98 -16.22 9.23 -10.06
CA ARG A 98 -15.99 8.04 -10.89
C ARG A 98 -17.19 7.72 -11.76
N ASN A 99 -17.40 8.52 -12.77
CA ASN A 99 -18.47 8.37 -13.77
C ASN A 99 -18.04 7.44 -14.93
N VAL A 100 -18.87 7.37 -15.96
CA VAL A 100 -18.63 6.58 -17.18
C VAL A 100 -17.32 7.01 -17.89
N LEU A 101 -17.02 8.31 -17.90
CA LEU A 101 -15.80 8.85 -18.54
C LEU A 101 -14.53 8.31 -17.88
N ILE A 102 -14.46 8.36 -16.56
CA ILE A 102 -13.28 7.83 -15.82
C ILE A 102 -13.15 6.32 -16.02
N LYS A 103 -14.26 5.59 -16.06
CA LYS A 103 -14.22 4.14 -16.33
C LYS A 103 -13.72 3.85 -17.75
N ALA A 104 -14.21 4.59 -18.74
CA ALA A 104 -13.76 4.46 -20.13
C ALA A 104 -12.28 4.80 -20.28
N LEU A 105 -11.82 5.90 -19.68
CA LEU A 105 -10.42 6.31 -19.68
C LEU A 105 -9.51 5.20 -19.10
N VAL A 106 -9.88 4.62 -17.98
CA VAL A 106 -9.16 3.50 -17.34
C VAL A 106 -9.12 2.28 -18.27
N GLN A 107 -10.19 1.98 -18.99
CA GLN A 107 -10.23 0.87 -19.94
C GLN A 107 -9.31 1.12 -21.15
N VAL A 108 -9.33 2.32 -21.73
CA VAL A 108 -8.46 2.69 -22.85
C VAL A 108 -6.97 2.56 -22.46
N TRP A 109 -6.59 3.06 -21.30
CA TRP A 109 -5.22 2.95 -20.81
C TRP A 109 -4.80 1.51 -20.56
N ARG A 110 -5.71 0.69 -20.02
CA ARG A 110 -5.45 -0.74 -19.79
C ARG A 110 -5.27 -1.49 -21.11
N ALA A 111 -6.08 -1.18 -22.13
CA ALA A 111 -5.93 -1.75 -23.46
C ALA A 111 -4.55 -1.39 -24.04
N GLY A 112 -4.16 -0.13 -23.98
CA GLY A 112 -2.85 0.33 -24.46
C GLY A 112 -1.65 -0.29 -23.74
N GLU A 113 -1.75 -0.62 -22.45
CA GLU A 113 -0.70 -1.38 -21.74
C GLU A 113 -0.63 -2.84 -22.21
N ASN A 114 -1.79 -3.47 -22.46
CA ASN A 114 -1.85 -4.84 -22.95
C ASN A 114 -1.26 -4.96 -24.37
N GLU A 115 -1.55 -3.98 -25.25
CA GLU A 115 -0.98 -3.93 -26.60
C GLU A 115 0.55 -3.80 -26.57
N LYS A 116 1.09 -3.02 -25.65
CA LYS A 116 2.54 -2.85 -25.48
C LYS A 116 3.21 -4.09 -24.89
N LYS A 117 2.47 -5.16 -24.60
CA LYS A 117 3.00 -6.38 -23.96
C LYS A 117 3.97 -6.06 -22.83
N ILE A 118 3.63 -5.08 -21.99
CA ILE A 118 4.41 -4.77 -20.80
C ILE A 118 4.30 -6.00 -19.91
N VAL A 119 5.24 -6.91 -20.11
CA VAL A 119 5.41 -8.06 -19.20
C VAL A 119 5.69 -7.46 -17.84
N THR A 120 4.66 -7.43 -17.00
CA THR A 120 4.87 -7.17 -15.58
C THR A 120 5.78 -8.28 -15.12
N GLY A 121 7.06 -7.94 -14.89
CA GLY A 121 8.05 -8.91 -14.45
C GLY A 121 7.54 -9.59 -13.19
N GLN A 122 6.87 -10.73 -13.37
CA GLN A 122 6.49 -11.58 -12.27
C GLN A 122 7.79 -12.14 -11.71
N ALA A 123 8.03 -11.96 -10.43
CA ALA A 123 9.19 -12.55 -9.79
C ALA A 123 9.15 -14.07 -10.03
N LEU A 124 10.30 -14.64 -10.37
CA LEU A 124 10.43 -16.10 -10.46
C LEU A 124 10.06 -16.71 -9.11
N PRO A 125 9.42 -17.88 -9.10
CA PRO A 125 9.10 -18.57 -7.87
C PRO A 125 10.41 -18.89 -7.12
N PHE A 126 10.44 -18.63 -5.84
CA PHE A 126 11.51 -19.01 -4.97
C PHE A 126 11.34 -20.48 -4.57
N LEU A 127 12.34 -21.31 -4.89
CA LEU A 127 12.28 -22.76 -4.72
C LEU A 127 13.05 -23.21 -3.47
N ILE A 128 12.79 -24.43 -3.00
CA ILE A 128 13.53 -25.05 -1.89
C ILE A 128 15.02 -25.19 -2.21
N SER A 129 15.37 -25.37 -3.49
CA SER A 129 16.76 -25.36 -3.97
C SER A 129 17.47 -24.04 -3.66
N ASP A 130 16.77 -22.90 -3.90
CA ASP A 130 17.31 -21.57 -3.67
C ASP A 130 17.52 -21.33 -2.17
N LEU A 131 16.57 -21.80 -1.35
CA LEU A 131 16.69 -21.76 0.10
C LEU A 131 17.89 -22.55 0.61
N ASN A 132 18.14 -23.73 0.04
CA ASN A 132 19.30 -24.55 0.37
C ASN A 132 20.63 -23.90 -0.05
N ILE A 133 20.66 -23.21 -1.18
CA ILE A 133 21.83 -22.43 -1.62
C ILE A 133 22.11 -21.31 -0.60
N LEU A 134 21.09 -20.52 -0.24
CA LEU A 134 21.23 -19.46 0.77
C LEU A 134 21.71 -20.03 2.11
N ARG A 135 21.15 -21.14 2.56
CA ARG A 135 21.58 -21.79 3.80
C ARG A 135 23.05 -22.14 3.75
N ARG A 136 23.53 -22.78 2.67
CA ARG A 136 24.96 -23.17 2.53
C ARG A 136 25.89 -21.97 2.52
N SER A 137 25.44 -20.84 1.95
CA SER A 137 26.23 -19.61 1.84
C SER A 137 26.28 -18.82 3.15
N LEU A 138 25.18 -18.77 3.91
CA LEU A 138 25.02 -17.84 5.02
C LEU A 138 25.11 -18.49 6.42
N HIS A 139 24.94 -19.83 6.53
CA HIS A 139 24.89 -20.49 7.84
C HIS A 139 26.22 -20.44 8.63
N LYS A 140 27.33 -20.16 7.96
CA LYS A 140 28.66 -19.98 8.57
C LYS A 140 29.08 -18.52 8.68
N SER A 141 28.20 -17.60 8.35
CA SER A 141 28.48 -16.18 8.48
C SER A 141 28.55 -15.79 9.96
N ASP A 142 29.59 -15.03 10.31
CA ASP A 142 29.69 -14.40 11.64
C ASP A 142 28.87 -13.10 11.74
N ASP A 143 28.27 -12.63 10.63
CA ASP A 143 27.38 -11.47 10.64
C ASP A 143 25.97 -11.87 11.09
N LEU A 144 25.55 -11.34 12.22
CA LEU A 144 24.20 -11.53 12.77
C LEU A 144 23.09 -11.10 11.81
N ARG A 145 23.38 -10.20 10.87
CA ARG A 145 22.41 -9.78 9.84
C ARG A 145 22.13 -10.91 8.87
N ASP A 146 23.17 -11.60 8.42
CA ASP A 146 23.04 -12.73 7.50
C ASP A 146 22.25 -13.87 8.14
N ILE A 147 22.55 -14.18 9.40
CA ILE A 147 21.82 -15.21 10.16
C ILE A 147 20.35 -14.82 10.33
N ARG A 148 20.09 -13.59 10.70
CA ARG A 148 18.73 -13.06 10.84
C ARG A 148 17.96 -13.11 9.53
N ASP A 149 18.57 -12.64 8.44
CA ASP A 149 17.93 -12.56 7.14
C ASP A 149 17.64 -13.95 6.58
N LEU A 150 18.57 -14.89 6.76
CA LEU A 150 18.34 -16.31 6.44
C LEU A 150 17.18 -16.89 7.25
N ALA A 151 17.12 -16.64 8.56
CA ALA A 151 16.02 -17.09 9.41
C ALA A 151 14.67 -16.49 8.97
N MET A 152 14.64 -15.21 8.64
CA MET A 152 13.42 -14.54 8.14
C MET A 152 12.95 -15.12 6.80
N ILE A 153 13.85 -15.39 5.87
CA ILE A 153 13.54 -16.00 4.58
C ILE A 153 13.00 -17.42 4.80
N TRP A 154 13.66 -18.22 5.66
CA TRP A 154 13.24 -19.58 5.97
C TRP A 154 11.85 -19.62 6.60
N VAL A 155 11.62 -18.85 7.65
CA VAL A 155 10.30 -18.75 8.30
C VAL A 155 9.24 -18.28 7.29
N GLY A 156 9.56 -17.31 6.44
CA GLY A 156 8.64 -16.82 5.40
C GLY A 156 8.28 -17.89 4.38
N PHE A 157 9.24 -18.73 3.99
CA PHE A 157 9.03 -19.83 3.06
C PHE A 157 8.14 -20.93 3.66
N GLU A 158 8.43 -21.37 4.89
CA GLU A 158 7.67 -22.43 5.57
C GLU A 158 6.27 -22.01 5.98
N THR A 159 6.10 -20.75 6.39
CA THR A 159 4.83 -20.28 6.97
C THR A 159 3.97 -19.47 6.01
N LEU A 160 4.51 -19.06 4.86
CA LEU A 160 3.88 -18.13 3.91
C LEU A 160 3.41 -16.82 4.55
N LEU A 161 4.00 -16.43 5.67
CA LEU A 161 3.70 -15.19 6.36
C LEU A 161 4.17 -13.98 5.54
N ARG A 162 3.44 -12.89 5.67
CA ARG A 162 3.84 -11.63 5.05
C ARG A 162 5.06 -11.05 5.76
N ASN A 163 5.92 -10.35 5.02
CA ASN A 163 7.13 -9.70 5.57
C ASN A 163 6.85 -8.90 6.86
N VAL A 164 5.71 -8.17 6.91
CA VAL A 164 5.32 -7.39 8.10
C VAL A 164 4.99 -8.30 9.30
N GLU A 165 4.48 -9.48 9.06
CA GLU A 165 4.16 -10.48 10.10
C GLU A 165 5.45 -11.13 10.61
N ILE A 166 6.35 -11.55 9.70
CA ILE A 166 7.65 -12.11 10.04
C ILE A 166 8.47 -11.13 10.90
N ARG A 167 8.53 -9.86 10.52
CA ARG A 167 9.27 -8.82 11.26
C ARG A 167 8.74 -8.55 12.69
N ARG A 168 7.58 -9.06 13.03
CA ARG A 168 6.98 -8.92 14.36
C ARG A 168 7.18 -10.12 15.25
N ILE A 169 7.69 -11.23 14.70
CA ILE A 169 7.98 -12.44 15.45
C ILE A 169 9.06 -12.13 16.49
N LYS A 170 8.81 -12.55 17.70
CA LYS A 170 9.76 -12.50 18.82
C LYS A 170 10.19 -13.91 19.17
N THR A 171 11.32 -14.06 19.83
CA THR A 171 11.82 -15.36 20.30
C THR A 171 10.81 -16.08 21.20
N GLY A 172 10.03 -15.33 21.99
CA GLY A 172 8.98 -15.92 22.83
C GLY A 172 7.75 -16.44 22.08
N ASP A 173 7.59 -16.10 20.79
CA ASP A 173 6.50 -16.58 19.94
C ASP A 173 6.84 -17.98 19.35
N LEU A 174 8.09 -18.44 19.49
CA LEU A 174 8.56 -19.75 19.07
C LEU A 174 8.57 -20.68 20.28
N LYS A 175 7.75 -21.72 20.25
CA LYS A 175 7.66 -22.73 21.31
C LYS A 175 8.06 -24.08 20.76
N TRP A 176 9.07 -24.71 21.37
CA TRP A 176 9.44 -26.08 21.03
C TRP A 176 8.41 -27.06 21.56
N GLN A 177 7.96 -27.99 20.72
CA GLN A 177 7.09 -29.09 21.09
C GLN A 177 7.90 -30.41 21.06
N ASN A 178 8.03 -31.05 22.21
CA ASN A 178 8.83 -32.30 22.33
C ASN A 178 8.16 -33.49 21.65
N ASP A 179 6.83 -33.58 21.68
CA ASP A 179 6.02 -34.66 21.12
C ASP A 179 6.08 -34.72 19.60
N THR A 180 6.16 -33.59 18.94
CA THR A 180 6.21 -33.47 17.48
C THR A 180 7.59 -33.15 16.94
N SER A 181 8.55 -32.84 17.80
CA SER A 181 9.91 -32.37 17.45
C SER A 181 9.88 -31.20 16.46
N CYS A 182 8.96 -30.26 16.66
CA CYS A 182 8.82 -29.08 15.82
C CYS A 182 8.66 -27.80 16.65
N TYR A 183 8.87 -26.66 16.01
CA TYR A 183 8.55 -25.36 16.60
C TYR A 183 7.13 -24.95 16.26
N LEU A 184 6.37 -24.60 17.28
CA LEU A 184 5.11 -23.85 17.13
C LEU A 184 5.42 -22.37 17.07
N LEU A 185 4.91 -21.71 16.03
CA LEU A 185 4.97 -20.26 15.89
C LEU A 185 3.60 -19.65 16.25
N ASP A 186 3.58 -18.88 17.32
CA ASP A 186 2.37 -18.13 17.71
C ASP A 186 2.29 -16.82 16.94
N VAL A 187 1.35 -16.73 15.99
CA VAL A 187 1.18 -15.54 15.14
C VAL A 187 0.02 -14.69 15.65
N MET A 188 0.34 -13.73 16.50
CA MET A 188 -0.65 -12.92 17.22
C MET A 188 -1.61 -12.10 16.36
N ARG A 189 -1.31 -11.73 15.11
CA ARG A 189 -2.19 -10.94 14.24
C ARG A 189 -1.88 -11.11 12.76
N THR A 190 -2.75 -11.77 12.03
CA THR A 190 -2.78 -11.71 10.57
C THR A 190 -3.65 -10.54 10.08
N LYS A 191 -3.46 -10.11 8.83
CA LYS A 191 -4.26 -9.04 8.21
C LYS A 191 -5.77 -9.34 8.20
N THR A 192 -6.13 -10.60 8.28
CA THR A 192 -7.50 -11.13 8.20
C THR A 192 -8.13 -11.43 9.57
N SER A 193 -7.37 -11.46 10.66
CA SER A 193 -7.85 -11.84 12.01
C SER A 193 -8.50 -10.70 12.79
N LEU A 194 -8.98 -9.65 12.15
CA LEU A 194 -9.58 -8.49 12.81
C LEU A 194 -11.05 -8.62 13.16
N SER A 195 -11.66 -9.80 12.99
CA SER A 195 -13.12 -9.93 13.10
C SER A 195 -13.64 -10.64 14.34
N SER A 196 -12.84 -11.05 15.30
CA SER A 196 -13.38 -11.93 16.33
C SER A 196 -13.12 -11.63 17.80
N ASN A 197 -12.63 -10.47 18.18
CA ASN A 197 -12.56 -10.13 19.62
C ASN A 197 -12.92 -8.68 19.90
N LEU A 198 -14.19 -8.34 19.71
CA LEU A 198 -14.91 -7.29 20.40
C LEU A 198 -16.23 -7.92 20.85
N ALA A 199 -16.14 -8.74 21.90
CA ALA A 199 -17.23 -9.08 22.78
C ALA A 199 -16.83 -8.60 24.17
#